data_f92477ab69611b25637473d16f96d140
#
_entry.id   f92477ab69611b25637473d16f96d140
#
_cell.length_a   1.000
_cell.length_b   1.000
_cell.length_c   1.000
_cell.angle_alpha   90.00
_cell.angle_beta   90.00
_cell.angle_gamma   90.00
#
_symmetry.space_group_name_H-M   'P 1'
#
loop_
_entity.id
_entity.type
_entity.pdbx_description
1 polymer ?
#
loop_
_entity_poly.entity_id
_entity_poly.type
_entity_poly.pdbx_seq_one_letter_code
_entity_poly.pdbx_strand_id
1 'polypeptide(L)'
;MGIIFLTGILLGFMGVFMVYGSYKKNKKPKWIIGTVFSFFSLIGLMFGLGLSINIGKEIANKYLASQASVIVLETIGLLLPFSNSNGAYIVTGENQHDKKVAWYLQKEELFEEPHNDIIDRNMIVFSNAVAPAKQLVQVNVGSFWKWFAVIPIEYRFVIPVGGLQKGVVVKNYKFIPKAY
;
A
#
# COMPACT_ATOMS: atom_id res chain seq x y z
N MET A 1 12.81 -9.18 -4.07
CA MET A 1 13.57 -8.19 -4.86
C MET A 1 13.89 -8.81 -6.20
N GLY A 2 13.48 -8.20 -7.30
CA GLY A 2 13.42 -8.83 -8.60
C GLY A 2 14.77 -9.03 -9.29
N ILE A 3 14.78 -9.94 -10.25
CA ILE A 3 15.90 -10.17 -11.17
C ILE A 3 16.37 -8.85 -11.80
N ILE A 4 15.45 -7.93 -12.10
CA ILE A 4 15.75 -6.60 -12.66
C ILE A 4 16.61 -5.77 -11.69
N PHE A 5 16.35 -5.86 -10.38
CA PHE A 5 17.15 -5.18 -9.37
C PHE A 5 18.56 -5.80 -9.26
N LEU A 6 18.64 -7.12 -9.30
CA LEU A 6 19.90 -7.87 -9.25
C LEU A 6 20.76 -7.60 -10.49
N THR A 7 20.15 -7.59 -11.68
CA THR A 7 20.86 -7.25 -12.92
C THR A 7 21.33 -5.80 -12.93
N GLY A 8 20.53 -4.85 -12.41
CA GLY A 8 20.93 -3.46 -12.25
C GLY A 8 22.14 -3.30 -11.31
N ILE A 9 22.13 -4.00 -10.17
CA ILE A 9 23.28 -4.00 -9.23
C ILE A 9 24.53 -4.57 -9.92
N LEU A 10 24.42 -5.71 -10.60
CA LEU A 10 25.56 -6.34 -11.29
C LEU A 10 26.15 -5.42 -12.36
N LEU A 11 25.30 -4.80 -13.18
CA LEU A 11 25.74 -3.83 -14.18
C LEU A 11 26.41 -2.61 -13.55
N GLY A 12 25.90 -2.14 -12.42
CA GLY A 12 26.49 -1.04 -11.64
C GLY A 12 27.89 -1.40 -11.14
N PHE A 13 28.06 -2.58 -10.54
CA PHE A 13 29.37 -3.07 -10.12
C PHE A 13 30.35 -3.22 -11.29
N MET A 14 29.89 -3.79 -12.41
CA MET A 14 30.74 -3.87 -13.61
C MET A 14 31.19 -2.48 -14.10
N GLY A 15 30.28 -1.50 -14.09
CA GLY A 15 30.58 -0.12 -14.44
C GLY A 15 31.66 0.48 -13.53
N VAL A 16 31.49 0.35 -12.23
CA VAL A 16 32.46 0.84 -11.22
C VAL A 16 33.82 0.16 -11.40
N PHE A 17 33.86 -1.16 -11.62
CA PHE A 17 35.10 -1.88 -11.86
C PHE A 17 35.80 -1.42 -13.15
N MET A 18 35.04 -1.12 -14.22
CA MET A 18 35.61 -0.59 -15.46
C MET A 18 36.20 0.82 -15.26
N VAL A 19 35.52 1.69 -14.50
CA VAL A 19 36.03 3.02 -14.16
C VAL A 19 37.31 2.91 -13.35
N TYR A 20 37.31 2.11 -12.28
CA TYR A 20 38.45 1.91 -11.42
C TYR A 20 39.65 1.31 -12.15
N GLY A 21 39.44 0.28 -12.94
CA GLY A 21 40.50 -0.36 -13.73
C GLY A 21 41.09 0.55 -14.80
N SER A 22 40.29 1.47 -15.35
CA SER A 22 40.74 2.46 -16.34
C SER A 22 41.53 3.59 -15.70
N TYR A 23 41.13 4.04 -14.53
CA TYR A 23 41.81 5.04 -13.72
C TYR A 23 43.22 4.55 -13.34
N LYS A 24 43.32 3.30 -12.88
CA LYS A 24 44.62 2.69 -12.51
C LYS A 24 45.57 2.51 -13.68
N LYS A 25 45.08 2.37 -14.92
CA LYS A 25 45.85 2.13 -16.15
C LYS A 25 46.00 3.37 -17.03
N ASN A 26 45.52 4.53 -16.60
CA ASN A 26 45.58 5.82 -17.35
C ASN A 26 45.00 5.74 -18.78
N LYS A 27 44.01 4.87 -19.04
CA LYS A 27 43.35 4.64 -20.33
C LYS A 27 42.02 5.35 -20.42
N LYS A 28 42.02 6.60 -20.90
CA LYS A 28 40.83 7.49 -21.02
C LYS A 28 39.57 6.88 -21.65
N PRO A 29 39.58 6.08 -22.75
CA PRO A 29 38.34 5.60 -23.36
C PRO A 29 37.56 4.61 -22.49
N LYS A 30 38.23 3.80 -21.67
CA LYS A 30 37.58 2.86 -20.77
C LYS A 30 36.88 3.54 -19.58
N TRP A 31 37.38 4.71 -19.18
CA TRP A 31 36.74 5.51 -18.14
C TRP A 31 35.38 6.04 -18.59
N ILE A 32 35.29 6.58 -19.81
CA ILE A 32 34.02 7.07 -20.40
C ILE A 32 32.99 5.92 -20.50
N ILE A 33 33.39 4.76 -20.99
CA ILE A 33 32.51 3.58 -21.11
C ILE A 33 32.01 3.16 -19.74
N GLY A 34 32.89 3.12 -18.72
CA GLY A 34 32.49 2.76 -17.34
C GLY A 34 31.49 3.75 -16.74
N THR A 35 31.66 5.05 -16.98
CA THR A 35 30.74 6.09 -16.49
C THR A 35 29.38 5.96 -17.16
N VAL A 36 29.35 5.74 -18.48
CA VAL A 36 28.09 5.51 -19.23
C VAL A 36 27.37 4.27 -18.71
N PHE A 37 28.08 3.15 -18.52
CA PHE A 37 27.50 1.92 -17.97
C PHE A 37 26.94 2.13 -16.56
N SER A 38 27.65 2.84 -15.68
CA SER A 38 27.17 3.15 -14.33
C SER A 38 25.90 3.99 -14.35
N PHE A 39 25.83 4.97 -15.25
CA PHE A 39 24.65 5.83 -15.41
C PHE A 39 23.42 5.04 -15.87
N PHE A 40 23.55 4.23 -16.92
CA PHE A 40 22.48 3.38 -17.39
C PHE A 40 22.04 2.33 -16.38
N SER A 41 22.98 1.80 -15.59
CA SER A 41 22.68 0.88 -14.51
C SER A 41 21.84 1.54 -13.41
N LEU A 42 22.16 2.77 -13.04
CA LEU A 42 21.38 3.54 -12.05
C LEU A 42 19.94 3.77 -12.54
N ILE A 43 19.78 4.16 -13.80
CA ILE A 43 18.47 4.33 -14.42
C ILE A 43 17.69 3.01 -14.43
N GLY A 44 18.34 1.91 -14.83
CA GLY A 44 17.74 0.57 -14.84
C GLY A 44 17.29 0.12 -13.45
N LEU A 45 18.06 0.42 -12.41
CA LEU A 45 17.70 0.16 -11.02
C LEU A 45 16.46 0.93 -10.59
N MET A 46 16.42 2.23 -10.84
CA MET A 46 15.27 3.07 -10.47
C MET A 46 14.00 2.63 -11.21
N PHE A 47 14.12 2.34 -12.50
CA PHE A 47 12.99 1.87 -13.30
C PHE A 47 12.49 0.49 -12.84
N GLY A 48 13.41 -0.44 -12.59
CA GLY A 48 13.09 -1.77 -12.07
C GLY A 48 12.43 -1.73 -10.69
N LEU A 49 12.88 -0.83 -9.80
CA LEU A 49 12.26 -0.62 -8.49
C LEU A 49 10.85 -0.07 -8.65
N GLY A 50 10.67 0.95 -9.49
CA GLY A 50 9.36 1.54 -9.77
C GLY A 50 8.37 0.53 -10.34
N LEU A 51 8.79 -0.30 -11.30
CA LEU A 51 7.96 -1.39 -11.84
C LEU A 51 7.61 -2.42 -10.76
N SER A 52 8.58 -2.82 -9.95
CA SER A 52 8.37 -3.81 -8.88
C SER A 52 7.34 -3.33 -7.84
N ILE A 53 7.39 -2.05 -7.48
CA ILE A 53 6.40 -1.43 -6.57
C ILE A 53 5.02 -1.38 -7.22
N ASN A 54 4.92 -0.95 -8.48
CA ASN A 54 3.63 -0.86 -9.18
C ASN A 54 2.97 -2.23 -9.35
N ILE A 55 3.73 -3.24 -9.78
CA ILE A 55 3.24 -4.62 -9.85
C ILE A 55 2.78 -5.11 -8.48
N GLY A 56 3.53 -4.81 -7.42
CA GLY A 56 3.16 -5.15 -6.04
C GLY A 56 1.86 -4.52 -5.60
N LYS A 57 1.62 -3.25 -5.92
CA LYS A 57 0.37 -2.55 -5.64
C LYS A 57 -0.81 -3.14 -6.40
N GLU A 58 -0.66 -3.46 -7.68
CA GLU A 58 -1.73 -4.11 -8.46
C GLU A 58 -2.09 -5.48 -7.90
N ILE A 59 -1.10 -6.27 -7.51
CA ILE A 59 -1.33 -7.56 -6.86
C ILE A 59 -2.04 -7.35 -5.52
N ALA A 60 -1.58 -6.42 -4.69
CA ALA A 60 -2.21 -6.11 -3.42
C ALA A 60 -3.68 -5.73 -3.61
N ASN A 61 -3.97 -4.81 -4.51
CA ASN A 61 -5.34 -4.36 -4.79
C ASN A 61 -6.25 -5.50 -5.27
N LYS A 62 -5.72 -6.42 -6.09
CA LYS A 62 -6.49 -7.55 -6.61
C LYS A 62 -6.87 -8.56 -5.53
N TYR A 63 -5.99 -8.80 -4.56
CA TYR A 63 -6.16 -9.86 -3.56
C TYR A 63 -6.51 -9.34 -2.16
N LEU A 64 -6.48 -8.04 -1.94
CA LEU A 64 -6.72 -7.43 -0.62
C LEU A 64 -8.11 -7.75 -0.05
N ALA A 65 -9.13 -7.84 -0.91
CA ALA A 65 -10.48 -8.19 -0.51
C ALA A 65 -10.67 -9.70 -0.22
N SER A 66 -9.69 -10.54 -0.57
CA SER A 66 -9.75 -11.99 -0.32
C SER A 66 -9.25 -12.33 1.06
N GLN A 67 -10.06 -13.05 1.85
CA GLN A 67 -9.63 -13.50 3.18
C GLN A 67 -8.56 -14.60 3.11
N ALA A 68 -8.61 -15.46 2.09
CA ALA A 68 -7.70 -16.59 1.94
C ALA A 68 -6.28 -16.18 1.52
N SER A 69 -6.14 -15.03 0.87
CA SER A 69 -4.87 -14.56 0.30
C SER A 69 -4.20 -13.46 1.12
N VAL A 70 -4.64 -13.23 2.35
CA VAL A 70 -4.17 -12.12 3.17
C VAL A 70 -3.67 -12.61 4.51
N ILE A 71 -2.49 -12.15 4.90
CA ILE A 71 -1.92 -12.35 6.23
C ILE A 71 -2.19 -11.10 7.05
N VAL A 72 -2.86 -11.25 8.18
CA VAL A 72 -3.05 -10.17 9.16
C VAL A 72 -1.75 -10.06 9.95
N LEU A 73 -1.11 -8.89 9.87
CA LEU A 73 0.10 -8.58 10.62
C LEU A 73 -0.25 -8.05 12.00
N GLU A 74 -1.25 -7.16 12.05
CA GLU A 74 -1.67 -6.50 13.28
C GLU A 74 -3.14 -6.07 13.18
N THR A 75 -3.86 -6.07 14.31
CA THR A 75 -5.16 -5.43 14.46
C THR A 75 -4.94 -4.08 15.12
N ILE A 76 -5.10 -3.00 14.35
CA ILE A 76 -4.80 -1.64 14.81
C ILE A 76 -5.82 -1.17 15.83
N GLY A 77 -7.11 -1.50 15.61
CA GLY A 77 -8.15 -1.16 16.55
C GLY A 77 -9.51 -1.73 16.17
N LEU A 78 -10.35 -1.92 17.17
CA LEU A 78 -11.72 -2.34 16.98
C LEU A 78 -12.57 -1.14 16.54
N LEU A 79 -13.49 -1.39 15.62
CA LEU A 79 -14.40 -0.37 15.12
C LEU A 79 -15.66 -0.32 15.98
N LEU A 80 -16.17 0.89 16.22
CA LEU A 80 -17.44 1.14 16.86
C LEU A 80 -18.51 1.48 15.83
N PRO A 81 -19.76 1.05 16.04
CA PRO A 81 -20.86 1.42 15.16
C PRO A 81 -21.24 2.89 15.39
N PHE A 82 -21.58 3.60 14.33
CA PHE A 82 -22.15 4.92 14.41
C PHE A 82 -23.60 4.85 14.93
N SER A 83 -23.91 5.56 15.98
CA SER A 83 -25.25 5.57 16.59
C SER A 83 -26.36 6.07 15.65
N ASN A 84 -26.02 7.00 14.76
CA ASN A 84 -26.97 7.64 13.83
C ASN A 84 -27.08 6.95 12.45
N SER A 85 -26.44 5.81 12.25
CA SER A 85 -26.30 5.17 10.92
C SER A 85 -26.76 3.72 10.88
N ASN A 86 -27.85 3.39 11.60
CA ASN A 86 -28.40 2.03 11.67
C ASN A 86 -27.34 0.95 12.01
N GLY A 87 -26.34 1.31 12.84
CA GLY A 87 -25.28 0.40 13.24
C GLY A 87 -24.16 0.22 12.21
N ALA A 88 -24.00 1.11 11.25
CA ALA A 88 -22.88 1.08 10.32
C ALA A 88 -21.54 1.37 11.05
N TYR A 89 -20.51 0.63 10.70
CA TYR A 89 -19.15 0.80 11.21
C TYR A 89 -18.32 1.72 10.32
N ILE A 90 -18.68 1.80 9.05
CA ILE A 90 -18.04 2.66 8.06
C ILE A 90 -19.09 3.42 7.28
N VAL A 91 -18.86 4.71 7.15
CA VAL A 91 -19.65 5.59 6.27
C VAL A 91 -18.73 6.09 5.17
N THR A 92 -19.10 5.84 3.91
CA THR A 92 -18.31 6.31 2.76
C THR A 92 -18.96 7.52 2.10
N GLY A 93 -18.13 8.43 1.64
CA GLY A 93 -18.54 9.59 0.84
C GLY A 93 -17.43 10.03 -0.11
N GLU A 94 -17.64 11.14 -0.78
CA GLU A 94 -16.64 11.74 -1.66
C GLU A 94 -16.13 13.04 -1.04
N ASN A 95 -14.83 13.27 -1.10
CA ASN A 95 -14.24 14.51 -0.66
C ASN A 95 -14.28 15.57 -1.80
N GLN A 96 -13.82 16.80 -1.51
CA GLN A 96 -13.78 17.91 -2.47
C GLN A 96 -12.93 17.61 -3.74
N HIS A 97 -12.14 16.56 -3.74
CA HIS A 97 -11.29 16.12 -4.85
C HIS A 97 -11.78 14.83 -5.48
N ASP A 98 -13.07 14.52 -5.35
CA ASP A 98 -13.73 13.29 -5.87
C ASP A 98 -13.08 11.98 -5.42
N LYS A 99 -12.31 12.03 -4.32
CA LYS A 99 -11.74 10.83 -3.73
C LYS A 99 -12.73 10.22 -2.76
N LYS A 100 -12.87 8.89 -2.81
CA LYS A 100 -13.67 8.14 -1.86
C LYS A 100 -12.99 8.15 -0.50
N VAL A 101 -13.70 8.67 0.49
CA VAL A 101 -13.26 8.74 1.88
C VAL A 101 -14.19 7.91 2.74
N ALA A 102 -13.66 7.19 3.70
CA ALA A 102 -14.43 6.52 4.72
C ALA A 102 -14.19 7.16 6.07
N TRP A 103 -15.26 7.31 6.81
CA TRP A 103 -15.27 7.69 8.22
C TRP A 103 -15.56 6.46 9.06
N TYR A 104 -14.86 6.31 10.16
CA TYR A 104 -15.03 5.23 11.13
C TYR A 104 -14.67 5.71 12.54
N LEU A 105 -15.20 5.02 13.56
CA LEU A 105 -14.88 5.23 14.96
C LEU A 105 -14.01 4.08 15.45
N GLN A 106 -12.98 4.39 16.24
CA GLN A 106 -12.06 3.41 16.82
C GLN A 106 -12.18 3.38 18.33
N LYS A 107 -12.21 2.20 18.93
CA LYS A 107 -12.53 1.99 20.35
C LYS A 107 -11.45 2.50 21.32
N GLU A 108 -10.20 2.66 20.88
CA GLU A 108 -9.06 2.90 21.78
C GLU A 108 -8.79 4.39 22.05
N GLU A 109 -9.59 5.31 21.55
CA GLU A 109 -9.37 6.74 21.75
C GLU A 109 -10.23 7.28 22.89
N LEU A 110 -9.59 8.10 23.73
CA LEU A 110 -10.23 8.81 24.84
C LEU A 110 -11.36 9.75 24.38
N PHE A 111 -11.37 10.08 23.11
CA PHE A 111 -12.39 10.88 22.46
C PHE A 111 -12.84 10.12 21.19
N GLU A 112 -14.13 9.82 21.12
CA GLU A 112 -14.76 9.17 19.95
C GLU A 112 -14.85 10.16 18.77
N GLU A 113 -13.69 10.61 18.27
CA GLU A 113 -13.65 11.41 17.06
C GLU A 113 -13.62 10.51 15.83
N PRO A 114 -14.43 10.80 14.80
CA PRO A 114 -14.42 10.00 13.58
C PRO A 114 -13.12 10.22 12.82
N HIS A 115 -12.43 9.12 12.56
CA HIS A 115 -11.29 9.11 11.65
C HIS A 115 -11.77 9.13 10.20
N ASN A 116 -10.95 9.68 9.33
CA ASN A 116 -11.18 9.61 7.89
C ASN A 116 -9.94 9.11 7.17
N ASP A 117 -10.14 8.14 6.30
CA ASP A 117 -9.10 7.59 5.43
C ASP A 117 -9.58 7.57 3.99
N ILE A 118 -8.64 7.73 3.06
CA ILE A 118 -8.93 7.50 1.64
C ILE A 118 -9.01 5.99 1.46
N ILE A 119 -10.18 5.51 1.05
CA ILE A 119 -10.43 4.08 0.91
C ILE A 119 -10.63 3.70 -0.55
N ASP A 120 -9.93 2.66 -0.98
CA ASP A 120 -10.32 1.88 -2.14
C ASP A 120 -11.36 0.82 -1.72
N ARG A 121 -12.30 0.53 -2.62
CA ARG A 121 -13.37 -0.46 -2.40
C ARG A 121 -12.82 -1.84 -2.01
N ASN A 122 -11.62 -2.18 -2.44
CA ASN A 122 -10.95 -3.44 -2.15
C ASN A 122 -10.42 -3.54 -0.71
N MET A 123 -10.37 -2.43 0.03
CA MET A 123 -9.93 -2.41 1.42
C MET A 123 -11.03 -2.81 2.41
N ILE A 124 -12.29 -2.93 1.97
CA ILE A 124 -13.42 -3.30 2.83
C ILE A 124 -13.77 -4.76 2.60
N VAL A 125 -13.70 -5.56 3.66
CA VAL A 125 -14.06 -6.98 3.68
C VAL A 125 -15.26 -7.19 4.59
N PHE A 126 -16.26 -7.89 4.09
CA PHE A 126 -17.45 -8.24 4.85
C PHE A 126 -17.28 -9.61 5.50
N SER A 127 -17.36 -9.64 6.83
CA SER A 127 -17.29 -10.88 7.60
C SER A 127 -18.07 -10.74 8.90
N ASN A 128 -18.96 -11.70 9.15
CA ASN A 128 -19.68 -11.80 10.42
C ASN A 128 -18.96 -12.71 11.44
N ALA A 129 -17.88 -13.35 11.02
CA ALA A 129 -17.13 -14.29 11.88
C ALA A 129 -16.07 -13.60 12.76
N VAL A 130 -15.75 -12.34 12.49
CA VAL A 130 -14.68 -11.60 13.16
C VAL A 130 -15.23 -10.27 13.65
N ALA A 131 -14.76 -9.82 14.80
CA ALA A 131 -15.12 -8.49 15.33
C ALA A 131 -14.72 -7.40 14.32
N PRO A 132 -15.55 -6.35 14.16
CA PRO A 132 -15.25 -5.24 13.28
C PRO A 132 -13.96 -4.55 13.67
N ALA A 133 -13.02 -4.46 12.73
CA ALA A 133 -11.67 -3.95 13.03
C ALA A 133 -10.98 -3.34 11.81
N LYS A 134 -10.05 -2.43 12.10
CA LYS A 134 -9.02 -1.97 11.16
C LYS A 134 -7.78 -2.84 11.35
N GLN A 135 -7.31 -3.44 10.28
CA GLN A 135 -6.19 -4.39 10.28
C GLN A 135 -5.07 -3.92 9.36
N LEU A 136 -3.84 -4.11 9.80
CA LEU A 136 -2.66 -4.02 8.95
C LEU A 136 -2.41 -5.38 8.33
N VAL A 137 -2.35 -5.45 7.02
CA VAL A 137 -2.33 -6.71 6.29
C VAL A 137 -1.30 -6.72 5.18
N GLN A 138 -0.84 -7.90 4.84
CA GLN A 138 -0.01 -8.14 3.67
C GLN A 138 -0.63 -9.26 2.83
N VAL A 139 -0.68 -9.07 1.52
CA VAL A 139 -1.17 -10.11 0.62
C VAL A 139 -0.16 -11.25 0.55
N ASN A 140 -0.64 -12.47 0.77
CA ASN A 140 0.18 -13.67 0.63
C ASN A 140 0.26 -14.07 -0.84
N VAL A 141 1.38 -13.80 -1.45
CA VAL A 141 1.65 -14.13 -2.85
C VAL A 141 2.60 -15.31 -2.95
N GLY A 142 2.47 -16.08 -4.02
CA GLY A 142 3.40 -17.17 -4.30
C GLY A 142 4.86 -16.71 -4.41
N SER A 143 5.78 -17.64 -4.18
CA SER A 143 7.24 -17.38 -4.16
C SER A 143 7.73 -16.67 -5.42
N PHE A 144 7.15 -16.95 -6.57
CA PHE A 144 7.47 -16.30 -7.83
C PHE A 144 7.29 -14.77 -7.75
N TRP A 145 6.15 -14.29 -7.26
CA TRP A 145 5.87 -12.86 -7.17
C TRP A 145 6.73 -12.14 -6.14
N LYS A 146 7.14 -12.83 -5.07
CA LYS A 146 8.08 -12.28 -4.07
C LYS A 146 9.45 -11.92 -4.66
N TRP A 147 9.83 -12.54 -5.77
CA TRP A 147 11.07 -12.22 -6.49
C TRP A 147 10.96 -10.98 -7.38
N PHE A 148 9.77 -10.68 -7.90
CA PHE A 148 9.56 -9.62 -8.90
C PHE A 148 8.82 -8.40 -8.38
N ALA A 149 8.07 -8.52 -7.30
CA ALA A 149 7.22 -7.48 -6.78
C ALA A 149 7.52 -7.16 -5.32
N VAL A 150 7.50 -5.89 -4.98
CA VAL A 150 7.49 -5.42 -3.61
C VAL A 150 6.04 -5.36 -3.17
N ILE A 151 5.60 -6.35 -2.39
CA ILE A 151 4.22 -6.41 -1.90
C ILE A 151 4.08 -5.41 -0.76
N PRO A 152 3.26 -4.37 -0.91
CA PRO A 152 3.07 -3.38 0.14
C PRO A 152 2.31 -3.98 1.33
N ILE A 153 2.48 -3.33 2.47
CA ILE A 153 1.62 -3.51 3.63
C ILE A 153 0.49 -2.50 3.49
N GLU A 154 -0.75 -2.97 3.61
CA GLU A 154 -1.93 -2.16 3.37
C GLU A 154 -2.89 -2.24 4.56
N TYR A 155 -3.77 -1.26 4.67
CA TYR A 155 -4.86 -1.29 5.63
C TYR A 155 -6.07 -2.00 5.06
N ARG A 156 -6.77 -2.75 5.92
CA ARG A 156 -8.01 -3.42 5.59
C ARG A 156 -9.02 -3.20 6.71
N PHE A 157 -10.27 -2.99 6.33
CA PHE A 157 -11.39 -2.90 7.25
C PHE A 157 -12.22 -4.17 7.15
N VAL A 158 -12.40 -4.83 8.27
CA VAL A 158 -13.31 -5.99 8.38
C VAL A 158 -14.57 -5.51 9.09
N ILE A 159 -15.72 -5.64 8.45
CA ILE A 159 -17.01 -5.20 8.99
C ILE A 159 -18.08 -6.26 8.71
N PRO A 160 -19.15 -6.32 9.51
CA PRO A 160 -20.26 -7.23 9.22
C PRO A 160 -21.01 -6.83 7.95
N VAL A 161 -21.72 -7.79 7.38
CA VAL A 161 -22.62 -7.51 6.26
C VAL A 161 -23.69 -6.51 6.72
N GLY A 162 -23.84 -5.42 5.95
CA GLY A 162 -24.70 -4.30 6.34
C GLY A 162 -24.01 -3.21 7.15
N GLY A 163 -22.77 -3.43 7.62
CA GLY A 163 -22.00 -2.44 8.39
C GLY A 163 -21.40 -1.29 7.56
N LEU A 164 -21.70 -1.21 6.26
CA LEU A 164 -21.27 -0.14 5.37
C LEU A 164 -22.46 0.72 4.97
N GLN A 165 -22.40 2.01 5.27
CA GLN A 165 -23.35 3.00 4.77
C GLN A 165 -22.68 3.84 3.69
N LYS A 166 -23.35 3.99 2.54
CA LYS A 166 -22.93 4.94 1.52
C LYS A 166 -23.44 6.32 1.92
N GLY A 167 -22.51 7.22 2.19
CA GLY A 167 -22.81 8.58 2.58
C GLY A 167 -23.29 9.42 1.41
N VAL A 168 -24.02 10.46 1.74
CA VAL A 168 -24.32 11.57 0.85
C VAL A 168 -23.05 12.42 0.68
N VAL A 169 -22.89 13.09 -0.46
CA VAL A 169 -21.84 14.07 -0.69
C VAL A 169 -21.80 15.10 0.44
N VAL A 170 -20.83 14.98 1.33
CA VAL A 170 -20.68 15.92 2.45
C VAL A 170 -19.81 17.06 1.97
N LYS A 171 -20.43 18.14 1.54
CA LYS A 171 -19.72 19.32 1.03
C LYS A 171 -18.99 20.14 2.11
N ASN A 172 -19.34 20.01 3.37
CA ASN A 172 -18.69 20.72 4.48
C ASN A 172 -18.62 19.82 5.73
N TYR A 173 -17.42 19.48 6.12
CA TYR A 173 -17.08 18.50 7.13
C TYR A 173 -17.35 18.95 8.55
N LYS A 174 -18.41 18.47 9.14
CA LYS A 174 -18.45 18.05 10.55
C LYS A 174 -19.47 16.94 10.68
N PHE A 175 -19.06 15.71 10.32
CA PHE A 175 -19.80 14.56 10.77
C PHE A 175 -19.49 14.39 12.26
N ILE A 176 -20.34 14.91 13.11
CA ILE A 176 -20.25 14.73 14.54
C ILE A 176 -21.24 13.61 14.86
N PRO A 177 -20.79 12.36 15.09
CA PRO A 177 -21.66 11.39 15.72
C PRO A 177 -22.00 11.95 17.10
N LYS A 178 -23.27 12.03 17.41
CA LYS A 178 -23.68 12.36 18.79
C LYS A 178 -23.23 11.21 19.66
N ALA A 179 -22.22 11.46 20.51
CA ALA A 179 -21.93 10.61 21.64
C ALA A 179 -23.19 10.56 22.55
N TYR A 180 -23.53 9.37 23.00
CA TYR A 180 -24.54 9.17 24.04
C TYR A 180 -23.90 9.30 25.41
#